data_ed9936a7a5c5ad07704744aa6261408d
#
_entry.id   ed9936a7a5c5ad07704744aa6261408d
#
_cell.length_a   1.000
_cell.length_b   1.000
_cell.length_c   1.000
_cell.angle_alpha   90.00
_cell.angle_beta   90.00
_cell.angle_gamma   90.00
#
_symmetry.space_group_name_H-M   'P 1'
#
loop_
_entity.id
_entity.type
_entity.pdbx_description
1 polymer ?
#
loop_
_entity_poly.entity_id
_entity_poly.type
_entity_poly.pdbx_seq_one_letter_code
_entity_poly.pdbx_strand_id
1 'polypeptide(L)'
;MTGPTTGSTSSPWEKAVRWLRDNPEMRRLVVDGYYDDPLVDAAERYRSSPEWAAVRAQLRGSTGRVLDIGAGRGITAYAFARDGHSVTALEPEPSELVGAGAIRQLFGQAGLPVQIVETFSERLPFESAAFDVVFARAVLHHTTDLEQACKEFHRVLKPGGLLLAIREHVISQDEDLPKFFDIHPLHHRYGGENAFLLSRYEEAIRRSGLELVKTLAPFESAMNYAPYTLQELREQMAARIFRSSAKSAGLFAKLLSVRLVWSVVVALLNRTDHRPGRLYSFVAVRRG
;
A
#
# COMPACT_ATOMS: atom_id res chain seq x y z
N MET A 1 2.78 0.42 -48.23
CA MET A 1 2.97 1.42 -47.16
C MET A 1 2.82 0.73 -45.84
N THR A 2 3.94 0.36 -45.27
CA THR A 2 3.99 -0.29 -43.94
C THR A 2 4.03 0.83 -42.90
N GLY A 3 2.95 0.96 -42.10
CA GLY A 3 2.88 1.90 -41.02
C GLY A 3 3.92 1.57 -39.93
N PRO A 4 4.41 2.55 -39.17
CA PRO A 4 5.36 2.30 -38.11
C PRO A 4 4.70 1.49 -36.99
N THR A 5 5.20 0.29 -36.73
CA THR A 5 4.97 -0.46 -35.52
C THR A 5 5.55 0.37 -34.37
N THR A 6 4.70 1.05 -33.61
CA THR A 6 5.06 1.65 -32.33
C THR A 6 5.37 0.51 -31.35
N GLY A 7 6.62 0.08 -31.34
CA GLY A 7 7.11 -0.78 -30.29
C GLY A 7 7.05 -0.02 -28.98
N SER A 8 6.05 -0.31 -28.17
CA SER A 8 5.99 0.17 -26.78
C SER A 8 7.22 -0.32 -26.05
N THR A 9 8.18 0.58 -25.78
CA THR A 9 9.33 0.25 -24.95
C THR A 9 8.82 0.14 -23.51
N SER A 10 8.90 -1.07 -22.93
CA SER A 10 8.53 -1.32 -21.54
C SER A 10 9.17 -0.29 -20.60
N SER A 11 8.38 0.23 -19.67
CA SER A 11 8.87 1.17 -18.66
C SER A 11 9.96 0.57 -17.77
N PRO A 12 10.78 1.38 -17.09
CA PRO A 12 11.74 0.87 -16.10
C PRO A 12 11.07 0.01 -15.02
N TRP A 13 9.88 0.40 -14.58
CA TRP A 13 9.09 -0.35 -13.60
C TRP A 13 8.65 -1.71 -14.13
N GLU A 14 8.08 -1.77 -15.33
CA GLU A 14 7.70 -3.03 -15.95
C GLU A 14 8.89 -3.99 -16.09
N LYS A 15 10.06 -3.46 -16.52
CA LYS A 15 11.30 -4.26 -16.61
C LYS A 15 11.74 -4.81 -15.26
N ALA A 16 11.63 -4.01 -14.19
CA ALA A 16 11.97 -4.44 -12.85
C ALA A 16 11.05 -5.58 -12.36
N VAL A 17 9.74 -5.47 -12.61
CA VAL A 17 8.78 -6.52 -12.25
C VAL A 17 8.95 -7.77 -13.10
N ARG A 18 9.26 -7.67 -14.40
CA ARG A 18 9.61 -8.85 -15.24
C ARG A 18 10.80 -9.58 -14.66
N TRP A 19 11.88 -8.87 -14.37
CA TRP A 19 13.05 -9.46 -13.72
C TRP A 19 12.71 -10.15 -12.39
N LEU A 20 11.86 -9.51 -11.57
CA LEU A 20 11.40 -10.07 -10.30
C LEU A 20 10.69 -11.41 -10.51
N ARG A 21 9.82 -11.49 -11.52
CA ARG A 21 9.04 -12.71 -11.86
C ARG A 21 9.92 -13.82 -12.44
N ASP A 22 10.93 -13.45 -13.21
CA ASP A 22 11.84 -14.39 -13.88
C ASP A 22 12.91 -14.95 -12.93
N ASN A 23 13.07 -14.35 -11.73
CA ASN A 23 14.05 -14.78 -10.74
C ASN A 23 13.40 -15.69 -9.68
N PRO A 24 13.72 -17.02 -9.66
CA PRO A 24 13.13 -17.96 -8.71
C PRO A 24 13.39 -17.61 -7.24
N GLU A 25 14.52 -16.99 -6.92
CA GLU A 25 14.86 -16.56 -5.56
C GLU A 25 13.90 -15.44 -5.04
N MET A 26 13.30 -14.70 -5.96
CA MET A 26 12.35 -13.63 -5.66
C MET A 26 10.88 -14.11 -5.59
N ARG A 27 10.63 -15.42 -5.75
CA ARG A 27 9.27 -15.98 -5.76
C ARG A 27 8.41 -15.51 -4.61
N ARG A 28 8.97 -15.43 -3.42
CA ARG A 28 8.25 -14.94 -2.26
C ARG A 28 7.84 -13.49 -2.42
N LEU A 29 8.74 -12.62 -2.88
CA LEU A 29 8.45 -11.22 -3.10
C LEU A 29 7.40 -11.00 -4.20
N VAL A 30 7.43 -11.85 -5.25
CA VAL A 30 6.39 -11.86 -6.30
C VAL A 30 5.02 -12.13 -5.70
N VAL A 31 4.89 -13.15 -4.86
CA VAL A 31 3.61 -13.53 -4.23
C VAL A 31 3.16 -12.50 -3.18
N ASP A 32 4.07 -12.05 -2.32
CA ASP A 32 3.79 -11.08 -1.25
C ASP A 32 3.46 -9.68 -1.82
N GLY A 33 4.02 -9.34 -3.00
CA GLY A 33 3.76 -8.11 -3.74
C GLY A 33 2.58 -8.21 -4.74
N TYR A 34 1.97 -9.39 -4.86
CA TYR A 34 0.86 -9.63 -5.79
C TYR A 34 1.24 -9.43 -7.27
N TYR A 35 2.50 -9.77 -7.62
CA TYR A 35 3.00 -9.73 -9.00
C TYR A 35 2.85 -11.05 -9.75
N ASP A 36 2.33 -12.08 -9.11
CA ASP A 36 2.06 -13.39 -9.70
C ASP A 36 0.78 -13.40 -10.54
N ASP A 37 0.65 -14.46 -11.34
CA ASP A 37 -0.52 -14.76 -12.16
C ASP A 37 -1.05 -16.16 -11.80
N PRO A 38 -2.34 -16.44 -12.02
CA PRO A 38 -3.34 -15.55 -12.62
C PRO A 38 -3.65 -14.32 -11.76
N LEU A 39 -3.81 -13.14 -12.38
CA LEU A 39 -4.02 -11.88 -11.66
C LEU A 39 -5.30 -11.88 -10.83
N VAL A 40 -6.36 -12.57 -11.29
CA VAL A 40 -7.61 -12.71 -10.52
C VAL A 40 -7.36 -13.46 -9.20
N ASP A 41 -6.53 -14.50 -9.21
CA ASP A 41 -6.19 -15.26 -8.00
C ASP A 41 -5.37 -14.41 -7.02
N ALA A 42 -4.43 -13.61 -7.54
CA ALA A 42 -3.67 -12.66 -6.74
C ALA A 42 -4.59 -11.61 -6.09
N ALA A 43 -5.57 -11.10 -6.84
CA ALA A 43 -6.54 -10.11 -6.35
C ALA A 43 -7.50 -10.72 -5.29
N GLU A 44 -7.98 -11.94 -5.47
CA GLU A 44 -8.82 -12.64 -4.46
C GLU A 44 -7.98 -13.00 -3.22
N ARG A 45 -6.71 -13.36 -3.38
CA ARG A 45 -5.81 -13.57 -2.25
C ARG A 45 -5.63 -12.28 -1.45
N TYR A 46 -5.44 -11.12 -2.11
CA TYR A 46 -5.40 -9.82 -1.43
C TYR A 46 -6.71 -9.54 -0.69
N ARG A 47 -7.85 -9.74 -1.35
CA ARG A 47 -9.19 -9.51 -0.77
C ARG A 47 -9.45 -10.38 0.47
N SER A 48 -8.83 -11.57 0.52
CA SER A 48 -8.88 -12.48 1.67
C SER A 48 -7.79 -12.25 2.71
N SER A 49 -6.90 -11.27 2.50
CA SER A 49 -5.74 -11.03 3.34
C SER A 49 -6.08 -10.32 4.65
N PRO A 50 -5.20 -10.45 5.68
CA PRO A 50 -5.29 -9.64 6.89
C PRO A 50 -5.19 -8.13 6.62
N GLU A 51 -4.44 -7.72 5.59
CA GLU A 51 -4.33 -6.32 5.17
C GLU A 51 -5.69 -5.78 4.76
N TRP A 52 -6.39 -6.48 3.84
CA TRP A 52 -7.71 -6.05 3.39
C TRP A 52 -8.74 -6.04 4.51
N ALA A 53 -8.71 -7.02 5.41
CA ALA A 53 -9.57 -7.03 6.59
C ALA A 53 -9.35 -5.79 7.48
N ALA A 54 -8.08 -5.37 7.65
CA ALA A 54 -7.74 -4.17 8.41
C ALA A 54 -8.17 -2.87 7.69
N VAL A 55 -8.08 -2.82 6.35
CA VAL A 55 -8.60 -1.70 5.53
C VAL A 55 -10.10 -1.60 5.70
N ARG A 56 -10.85 -2.69 5.51
CA ARG A 56 -12.31 -2.71 5.69
C ARG A 56 -12.77 -2.22 7.06
N ALA A 57 -12.00 -2.52 8.10
CA ALA A 57 -12.31 -2.06 9.46
C ALA A 57 -12.22 -0.52 9.61
N GLN A 58 -11.56 0.21 8.70
CA GLN A 58 -11.55 1.68 8.68
C GLN A 58 -12.73 2.25 7.86
N LEU A 59 -13.26 1.48 6.92
CA LEU A 59 -14.39 1.87 6.09
C LEU A 59 -15.68 1.76 6.91
N ARG A 60 -16.27 2.82 7.33
CA ARG A 60 -17.44 2.90 8.25
C ARG A 60 -18.70 2.12 7.79
N GLY A 61 -18.51 0.99 7.11
CA GLY A 61 -19.58 0.02 6.75
C GLY A 61 -20.49 0.45 5.59
N SER A 62 -20.34 1.63 5.02
CA SER A 62 -21.11 2.10 3.86
C SER A 62 -20.32 1.93 2.56
N THR A 63 -20.99 1.42 1.52
CA THR A 63 -20.46 1.48 0.16
C THR A 63 -20.50 2.91 -0.35
N GLY A 64 -19.55 3.29 -1.19
CA GLY A 64 -19.43 4.64 -1.73
C GLY A 64 -18.51 4.69 -2.94
N ARG A 65 -18.21 5.90 -3.39
CA ARG A 65 -17.26 6.14 -4.47
C ARG A 65 -15.83 6.17 -3.92
N VAL A 66 -14.99 5.29 -4.46
CA VAL A 66 -13.58 5.15 -4.07
C VAL A 66 -12.68 5.60 -5.20
N LEU A 67 -11.69 6.41 -4.88
CA LEU A 67 -10.55 6.72 -5.75
C LEU A 67 -9.33 5.95 -5.22
N ASP A 68 -8.88 4.97 -6.00
CA ASP A 68 -7.67 4.18 -5.72
C ASP A 68 -6.48 4.81 -6.46
N ILE A 69 -5.59 5.45 -5.71
CA ILE A 69 -4.42 6.19 -6.20
C ILE A 69 -3.24 5.24 -6.39
N GLY A 70 -2.61 5.28 -7.57
CA GLY A 70 -1.51 4.38 -7.90
C GLY A 70 -1.96 2.92 -7.85
N ALA A 71 -3.06 2.62 -8.53
CA ALA A 71 -3.75 1.34 -8.41
C ALA A 71 -2.92 0.13 -8.90
N GLY A 72 -1.79 0.38 -9.60
CA GLY A 72 -0.89 -0.65 -10.10
C GLY A 72 -1.61 -1.69 -10.96
N ARG A 73 -1.59 -2.95 -10.55
CA ARG A 73 -2.31 -4.05 -11.22
C ARG A 73 -3.81 -4.12 -10.90
N GLY A 74 -4.33 -3.20 -10.07
CA GLY A 74 -5.75 -3.10 -9.74
C GLY A 74 -6.24 -4.03 -8.61
N ILE A 75 -5.35 -4.65 -7.84
CA ILE A 75 -5.74 -5.62 -6.79
C ILE A 75 -6.59 -4.96 -5.69
N THR A 76 -6.26 -3.72 -5.29
CA THR A 76 -6.99 -2.93 -4.30
C THR A 76 -8.31 -2.42 -4.87
N ALA A 77 -8.29 -1.88 -6.10
CA ALA A 77 -9.48 -1.50 -6.84
C ALA A 77 -10.47 -2.68 -6.97
N TYR A 78 -9.96 -3.87 -7.32
CA TYR A 78 -10.76 -5.10 -7.39
C TYR A 78 -11.41 -5.43 -6.04
N ALA A 79 -10.65 -5.39 -4.94
CA ALA A 79 -11.17 -5.69 -3.61
C ALA A 79 -12.30 -4.73 -3.20
N PHE A 80 -12.15 -3.43 -3.48
CA PHE A 80 -13.22 -2.44 -3.29
C PHE A 80 -14.45 -2.73 -4.13
N ALA A 81 -14.26 -3.02 -5.43
CA ALA A 81 -15.38 -3.33 -6.33
C ALA A 81 -16.15 -4.59 -5.91
N ARG A 82 -15.44 -5.64 -5.49
CA ARG A 82 -16.02 -6.89 -4.95
C ARG A 82 -16.77 -6.67 -3.64
N ASP A 83 -16.42 -5.66 -2.88
CA ASP A 83 -17.12 -5.28 -1.64
C ASP A 83 -18.24 -4.24 -1.90
N GLY A 84 -18.57 -3.95 -3.19
CA GLY A 84 -19.73 -3.17 -3.60
C GLY A 84 -19.51 -1.68 -3.76
N HIS A 85 -18.24 -1.21 -3.73
CA HIS A 85 -17.92 0.19 -3.99
C HIS A 85 -17.90 0.51 -5.49
N SER A 86 -18.21 1.76 -5.85
CA SER A 86 -17.97 2.31 -7.18
C SER A 86 -16.51 2.80 -7.24
N VAL A 87 -15.69 2.19 -8.11
CA VAL A 87 -14.23 2.40 -8.09
C VAL A 87 -13.77 3.19 -9.30
N THR A 88 -12.96 4.20 -9.04
CA THR A 88 -12.09 4.86 -10.02
C THR A 88 -10.64 4.51 -9.66
N ALA A 89 -9.92 3.89 -10.59
CA ALA A 89 -8.50 3.57 -10.46
C ALA A 89 -7.67 4.65 -11.16
N LEU A 90 -6.77 5.30 -10.42
CA LEU A 90 -5.81 6.25 -10.96
C LEU A 90 -4.46 5.54 -11.09
N GLU A 91 -3.96 5.41 -12.32
CA GLU A 91 -2.70 4.70 -12.59
C GLU A 91 -2.01 5.30 -13.82
N PRO A 92 -0.88 6.00 -13.66
CA PRO A 92 -0.19 6.66 -14.77
C PRO A 92 0.55 5.68 -15.70
N GLU A 93 0.91 4.49 -15.22
CA GLU A 93 1.62 3.47 -16.01
C GLU A 93 0.63 2.72 -16.93
N PRO A 94 0.78 2.77 -18.27
CA PRO A 94 -0.16 2.12 -19.17
C PRO A 94 0.04 0.61 -19.32
N SER A 95 1.11 0.04 -18.75
CA SER A 95 1.56 -1.34 -18.91
C SER A 95 0.45 -2.38 -18.69
N GLU A 96 0.44 -3.40 -19.54
CA GLU A 96 -0.43 -4.58 -19.37
C GLU A 96 0.04 -5.52 -18.25
N LEU A 97 1.27 -5.36 -17.78
CA LEU A 97 1.84 -6.17 -16.69
C LEU A 97 1.64 -5.53 -15.32
N VAL A 98 1.82 -4.21 -15.21
CA VAL A 98 1.95 -3.52 -13.91
C VAL A 98 1.10 -2.26 -13.77
N GLY A 99 0.29 -1.89 -14.76
CA GLY A 99 -0.42 -0.62 -14.81
C GLY A 99 -1.86 -0.72 -15.30
N ALA A 100 -2.34 0.35 -15.94
CA ALA A 100 -3.72 0.51 -16.40
C ALA A 100 -4.18 -0.64 -17.33
N GLY A 101 -3.29 -1.20 -18.15
CA GLY A 101 -3.58 -2.38 -18.97
C GLY A 101 -3.90 -3.60 -18.13
N ALA A 102 -3.14 -3.86 -17.06
CA ALA A 102 -3.41 -4.95 -16.13
C ALA A 102 -4.77 -4.77 -15.42
N ILE A 103 -5.13 -3.53 -15.04
CA ILE A 103 -6.44 -3.22 -14.46
C ILE A 103 -7.56 -3.57 -15.44
N ARG A 104 -7.44 -3.18 -16.72
CA ARG A 104 -8.44 -3.50 -17.76
C ARG A 104 -8.63 -5.01 -17.90
N GLN A 105 -7.54 -5.77 -17.91
CA GLN A 105 -7.59 -7.23 -17.99
C GLN A 105 -8.27 -7.84 -16.76
N LEU A 106 -7.88 -7.44 -15.55
CA LEU A 106 -8.43 -7.95 -14.30
C LEU A 106 -9.95 -7.72 -14.23
N PHE A 107 -10.38 -6.49 -14.48
CA PHE A 107 -11.79 -6.13 -14.39
C PHE A 107 -12.63 -6.72 -15.51
N GLY A 108 -12.07 -6.83 -16.73
CA GLY A 108 -12.70 -7.54 -17.84
C GLY A 108 -12.93 -9.02 -17.55
N GLN A 109 -11.93 -9.72 -16.99
CA GLN A 109 -12.04 -11.12 -16.59
C GLN A 109 -13.04 -11.31 -15.44
N ALA A 110 -13.09 -10.36 -14.51
CA ALA A 110 -14.00 -10.42 -13.36
C ALA A 110 -15.44 -10.01 -13.68
N GLY A 111 -15.71 -9.40 -14.84
CA GLY A 111 -17.00 -8.84 -15.19
C GLY A 111 -17.42 -7.67 -14.30
N LEU A 112 -16.46 -6.89 -13.76
CA LEU A 112 -16.69 -5.79 -12.85
C LEU A 112 -16.52 -4.44 -13.56
N PRO A 113 -17.31 -3.40 -13.23
CA PRO A 113 -17.11 -2.06 -13.75
C PRO A 113 -15.94 -1.37 -13.02
N VAL A 114 -15.14 -0.58 -13.75
CA VAL A 114 -14.12 0.31 -13.22
C VAL A 114 -13.94 1.52 -14.15
N GLN A 115 -13.75 2.69 -13.57
CA GLN A 115 -13.23 3.83 -14.30
C GLN A 115 -11.71 3.86 -14.12
N ILE A 116 -10.96 3.97 -15.23
CA ILE A 116 -9.49 4.06 -15.18
C ILE A 116 -9.07 5.43 -15.70
N VAL A 117 -8.20 6.10 -14.96
CA VAL A 117 -7.68 7.43 -15.30
C VAL A 117 -6.16 7.40 -15.23
N GLU A 118 -5.51 7.63 -16.38
CA GLU A 118 -4.05 7.56 -16.53
C GLU A 118 -3.45 8.95 -16.30
N THR A 119 -3.24 9.28 -14.99
CA THR A 119 -2.63 10.56 -14.58
C THR A 119 -1.97 10.44 -13.21
N PHE A 120 -1.21 11.48 -12.82
CA PHE A 120 -0.55 11.59 -11.53
C PHE A 120 -1.46 12.24 -10.47
N SER A 121 -1.16 11.98 -9.20
CA SER A 121 -1.99 12.37 -8.06
C SER A 121 -1.94 13.86 -7.70
N GLU A 122 -0.93 14.58 -8.17
CA GLU A 122 -0.72 16.01 -7.91
C GLU A 122 -1.70 16.92 -8.66
N ARG A 123 -2.42 16.36 -9.66
CA ARG A 123 -3.47 17.06 -10.39
C ARG A 123 -4.57 16.11 -10.81
N LEU A 124 -5.61 16.02 -10.01
CA LEU A 124 -6.72 15.11 -10.22
C LEU A 124 -7.79 15.71 -11.12
N PRO A 125 -8.17 15.05 -12.25
CA PRO A 125 -9.18 15.54 -13.19
C PRO A 125 -10.61 15.27 -12.72
N PHE A 126 -10.87 15.50 -11.42
CA PHE A 126 -12.18 15.27 -10.81
C PHE A 126 -12.69 16.54 -10.16
N GLU A 127 -14.01 16.67 -10.08
CA GLU A 127 -14.68 17.70 -9.32
C GLU A 127 -14.37 17.58 -7.81
N SER A 128 -14.50 18.71 -7.12
CA SER A 128 -14.40 18.73 -5.65
C SER A 128 -15.53 17.89 -5.03
N ALA A 129 -15.25 17.26 -3.90
CA ALA A 129 -16.22 16.46 -3.15
C ALA A 129 -16.85 15.31 -3.98
N ALA A 130 -16.05 14.66 -4.84
CA ALA A 130 -16.52 13.57 -5.70
C ALA A 130 -16.49 12.20 -5.03
N PHE A 131 -15.60 11.96 -4.06
CA PHE A 131 -15.32 10.64 -3.51
C PHE A 131 -15.62 10.55 -2.01
N ASP A 132 -16.08 9.38 -1.59
CA ASP A 132 -16.28 9.05 -0.17
C ASP A 132 -14.97 8.56 0.45
N VAL A 133 -14.12 7.90 -0.35
CA VAL A 133 -12.82 7.38 0.07
C VAL A 133 -11.76 7.71 -0.99
N VAL A 134 -10.61 8.20 -0.55
CA VAL A 134 -9.36 8.22 -1.31
C VAL A 134 -8.44 7.18 -0.66
N PHE A 135 -8.00 6.22 -1.44
CA PHE A 135 -7.14 5.13 -0.99
C PHE A 135 -5.81 5.19 -1.72
N ALA A 136 -4.70 5.03 -1.00
CA ALA A 136 -3.35 4.96 -1.56
C ALA A 136 -2.58 3.85 -0.83
N ARG A 137 -2.01 2.90 -1.58
CA ARG A 137 -1.23 1.79 -1.03
C ARG A 137 0.19 1.83 -1.54
N ALA A 138 1.13 2.21 -0.70
CA ALA A 138 2.54 2.37 -1.07
C ALA A 138 2.71 3.35 -2.26
N VAL A 139 2.19 4.55 -2.13
CA VAL A 139 2.13 5.55 -3.21
C VAL A 139 2.67 6.91 -2.82
N LEU A 140 2.38 7.40 -1.61
CA LEU A 140 2.72 8.76 -1.23
C LEU A 140 4.23 9.03 -1.29
N HIS A 141 5.03 8.02 -1.00
CA HIS A 141 6.50 8.14 -1.10
C HIS A 141 7.01 8.27 -2.55
N HIS A 142 6.17 7.97 -3.56
CA HIS A 142 6.50 8.18 -4.97
C HIS A 142 6.07 9.56 -5.50
N THR A 143 5.30 10.34 -4.74
CA THR A 143 4.84 11.65 -5.20
C THR A 143 6.01 12.62 -5.36
N THR A 144 5.98 13.40 -6.42
CA THR A 144 6.96 14.49 -6.64
C THR A 144 6.70 15.65 -5.69
N ASP A 145 5.41 15.95 -5.44
CA ASP A 145 4.96 16.96 -4.46
C ASP A 145 3.89 16.34 -3.54
N LEU A 146 4.34 15.86 -2.40
CA LEU A 146 3.49 15.23 -1.38
C LEU A 146 2.41 16.19 -0.84
N GLU A 147 2.76 17.47 -0.64
CA GLU A 147 1.80 18.45 -0.14
C GLU A 147 0.70 18.73 -1.17
N GLN A 148 1.08 18.84 -2.46
CA GLN A 148 0.12 19.06 -3.53
C GLN A 148 -0.79 17.84 -3.72
N ALA A 149 -0.26 16.62 -3.68
CA ALA A 149 -1.06 15.41 -3.72
C ALA A 149 -2.08 15.36 -2.56
N CYS A 150 -1.66 15.65 -1.34
CA CYS A 150 -2.56 15.71 -0.18
C CYS A 150 -3.64 16.81 -0.32
N LYS A 151 -3.33 17.98 -0.91
CA LYS A 151 -4.33 19.03 -1.20
C LYS A 151 -5.37 18.54 -2.22
N GLU A 152 -4.95 17.83 -3.26
CA GLU A 152 -5.88 17.23 -4.21
C GLU A 152 -6.76 16.15 -3.56
N PHE A 153 -6.20 15.31 -2.68
CA PHE A 153 -6.99 14.33 -1.92
C PHE A 153 -8.05 15.02 -1.05
N HIS A 154 -7.67 16.08 -0.34
CA HIS A 154 -8.64 16.88 0.41
C HIS A 154 -9.73 17.45 -0.51
N ARG A 155 -9.36 18.04 -1.64
CA ARG A 155 -10.30 18.68 -2.57
C ARG A 155 -11.35 17.69 -3.11
N VAL A 156 -10.92 16.49 -3.53
CA VAL A 156 -11.80 15.50 -4.16
C VAL A 156 -12.60 14.67 -3.16
N LEU A 157 -12.19 14.57 -1.90
CA LEU A 157 -12.97 13.94 -0.85
C LEU A 157 -14.23 14.76 -0.52
N LYS A 158 -15.34 14.10 -0.26
CA LYS A 158 -16.55 14.72 0.31
C LYS A 158 -16.30 15.15 1.75
N PRO A 159 -17.07 16.13 2.28
CA PRO A 159 -17.14 16.34 3.71
C PRO A 159 -17.45 15.04 4.45
N GLY A 160 -16.65 14.69 5.48
CA GLY A 160 -16.70 13.41 6.17
C GLY A 160 -16.01 12.25 5.44
N GLY A 161 -15.51 12.48 4.24
CA GLY A 161 -14.79 11.48 3.44
C GLY A 161 -13.44 11.09 4.04
N LEU A 162 -12.97 9.91 3.72
CA LEU A 162 -11.85 9.21 4.35
C LEU A 162 -10.64 9.13 3.41
N LEU A 163 -9.48 9.57 3.87
CA LEU A 163 -8.18 9.21 3.29
C LEU A 163 -7.60 8.02 4.04
N LEU A 164 -7.25 6.97 3.30
CA LEU A 164 -6.44 5.84 3.77
C LEU A 164 -5.17 5.77 2.93
N ALA A 165 -4.04 6.22 3.49
CA ALA A 165 -2.72 6.05 2.88
C ALA A 165 -1.98 4.97 3.68
N ILE A 166 -1.71 3.82 3.05
CA ILE A 166 -1.18 2.66 3.76
C ILE A 166 0.16 2.19 3.19
N ARG A 167 0.97 1.60 4.05
CA ARG A 167 2.28 1.00 3.70
C ARG A 167 3.28 2.01 3.13
N GLU A 168 3.29 3.21 3.68
CA GLU A 168 4.24 4.23 3.28
C GLU A 168 5.60 4.00 3.94
N HIS A 169 6.67 4.12 3.14
CA HIS A 169 8.04 3.95 3.61
C HIS A 169 8.50 5.15 4.45
N VAL A 170 8.95 4.87 5.67
CA VAL A 170 9.40 5.89 6.63
C VAL A 170 10.86 5.70 7.00
N ILE A 171 11.61 6.79 7.02
CA ILE A 171 12.97 6.90 7.56
C ILE A 171 12.98 7.70 8.85
N SER A 172 14.03 7.56 9.67
CA SER A 172 14.17 8.29 10.94
C SER A 172 14.85 9.64 10.78
N GLN A 173 15.75 9.75 9.82
CA GLN A 173 16.54 10.92 9.45
C GLN A 173 16.87 10.85 7.96
N ASP A 174 17.16 11.98 7.32
CA ASP A 174 17.41 12.04 5.87
C ASP A 174 18.63 11.21 5.45
N GLU A 175 19.62 11.05 6.32
CA GLU A 175 20.81 10.22 6.12
C GLU A 175 20.51 8.72 6.02
N ASP A 176 19.32 8.29 6.36
CA ASP A 176 18.88 6.90 6.20
C ASP A 176 18.39 6.58 4.78
N LEU A 177 18.12 7.59 3.96
CA LEU A 177 17.59 7.39 2.62
C LEU A 177 18.53 6.56 1.71
N PRO A 178 19.84 6.80 1.65
CA PRO A 178 20.75 5.92 0.92
C PRO A 178 20.73 4.48 1.41
N LYS A 179 20.66 4.26 2.73
CA LYS A 179 20.56 2.91 3.30
C LYS A 179 19.25 2.21 2.90
N PHE A 180 18.15 2.97 2.83
CA PHE A 180 16.87 2.45 2.33
C PHE A 180 17.00 2.00 0.87
N PHE A 181 17.62 2.79 0.02
CA PHE A 181 17.86 2.45 -1.39
C PHE A 181 18.70 1.19 -1.55
N ASP A 182 19.74 1.03 -0.73
CA ASP A 182 20.63 -0.14 -0.77
C ASP A 182 19.91 -1.45 -0.41
N ILE A 183 18.98 -1.39 0.54
CA ILE A 183 18.24 -2.59 0.99
C ILE A 183 16.96 -2.86 0.21
N HIS A 184 16.47 -1.88 -0.56
CA HIS A 184 15.23 -2.05 -1.30
C HIS A 184 15.45 -2.90 -2.56
N PRO A 185 14.74 -4.04 -2.72
CA PRO A 185 15.07 -5.06 -3.71
C PRO A 185 14.94 -4.58 -5.17
N LEU A 186 14.15 -3.55 -5.42
CA LEU A 186 13.87 -3.09 -6.78
C LEU A 186 14.44 -1.69 -7.08
N HIS A 187 14.89 -0.92 -6.08
CA HIS A 187 15.36 0.46 -6.30
C HIS A 187 16.44 0.54 -7.37
N HIS A 188 17.47 -0.31 -7.28
CA HIS A 188 18.60 -0.33 -8.24
C HIS A 188 18.18 -0.72 -9.67
N ARG A 189 16.94 -1.18 -9.88
CA ARG A 189 16.44 -1.60 -11.18
C ARG A 189 15.62 -0.55 -11.91
N TYR A 190 14.88 0.28 -11.17
CA TYR A 190 14.05 1.32 -11.81
C TYR A 190 14.23 2.72 -11.21
N GLY A 191 14.91 2.86 -10.07
CA GLY A 191 15.29 4.16 -9.50
C GLY A 191 14.15 4.99 -8.92
N GLY A 192 12.95 4.42 -8.79
CA GLY A 192 11.75 5.16 -8.43
C GLY A 192 11.33 5.08 -6.95
N GLU A 193 12.05 4.35 -6.11
CA GLU A 193 11.74 4.26 -4.69
C GLU A 193 12.14 5.51 -3.92
N ASN A 194 11.37 5.83 -2.89
CA ASN A 194 11.64 6.91 -1.97
C ASN A 194 11.10 6.58 -0.57
N ALA A 195 11.50 7.37 0.41
CA ALA A 195 10.97 7.31 1.77
C ALA A 195 11.08 8.70 2.40
N PHE A 196 10.08 9.09 3.19
CA PHE A 196 10.10 10.38 3.88
C PHE A 196 10.16 10.19 5.40
N LEU A 197 10.51 11.25 6.10
CA LEU A 197 10.34 11.35 7.54
C LEU A 197 8.85 11.20 7.91
N LEU A 198 8.55 10.55 9.03
CA LEU A 198 7.17 10.42 9.52
C LEU A 198 6.49 11.79 9.65
N SER A 199 7.20 12.77 10.20
CA SER A 199 6.71 14.14 10.37
C SER A 199 6.31 14.79 9.04
N ARG A 200 7.02 14.50 7.94
CA ARG A 200 6.73 15.05 6.62
C ARG A 200 5.38 14.57 6.08
N TYR A 201 5.08 13.27 6.23
CA TYR A 201 3.74 12.75 5.86
C TYR A 201 2.64 13.39 6.71
N GLU A 202 2.81 13.39 8.03
CA GLU A 202 1.82 13.92 8.95
C GLU A 202 1.56 15.41 8.72
N GLU A 203 2.63 16.17 8.45
CA GLU A 203 2.55 17.59 8.17
C GLU A 203 1.85 17.87 6.83
N ALA A 204 2.19 17.15 5.75
CA ALA A 204 1.55 17.28 4.44
C ALA A 204 0.03 16.98 4.54
N ILE A 205 -0.34 15.92 5.26
CA ILE A 205 -1.74 15.57 5.48
C ILE A 205 -2.45 16.69 6.25
N ARG A 206 -1.90 17.19 7.36
CA ARG A 206 -2.54 18.26 8.17
C ARG A 206 -2.61 19.59 7.42
N ARG A 207 -1.56 19.99 6.71
CA ARG A 207 -1.52 21.24 5.91
C ARG A 207 -2.49 21.22 4.73
N SER A 208 -2.87 20.06 4.23
CA SER A 208 -3.89 19.95 3.19
C SER A 208 -5.32 20.28 3.67
N GLY A 209 -5.53 20.41 4.99
CA GLY A 209 -6.84 20.57 5.60
C GLY A 209 -7.51 19.27 6.05
N LEU A 210 -6.85 18.13 5.86
CA LEU A 210 -7.31 16.84 6.38
C LEU A 210 -7.01 16.72 7.89
N GLU A 211 -7.96 16.19 8.64
CA GLU A 211 -7.74 15.79 10.03
C GLU A 211 -7.09 14.43 10.09
N LEU A 212 -5.83 14.37 10.51
CA LEU A 212 -5.14 13.11 10.75
C LEU A 212 -5.69 12.43 12.01
N VAL A 213 -6.47 11.36 11.83
CA VAL A 213 -7.15 10.65 12.93
C VAL A 213 -6.25 9.58 13.54
N LYS A 214 -5.46 8.88 12.71
CA LYS A 214 -4.54 7.84 13.17
C LYS A 214 -3.27 7.84 12.33
N THR A 215 -2.15 7.68 13.00
CA THR A 215 -0.88 7.22 12.44
C THR A 215 -0.64 5.82 13.00
N LEU A 216 -0.62 4.81 12.15
CA LEU A 216 -0.43 3.42 12.54
C LEU A 216 1.01 3.01 12.27
N ALA A 217 1.73 2.67 13.32
CA ALA A 217 3.12 2.25 13.28
C ALA A 217 3.26 0.79 12.77
N PRO A 218 4.49 0.32 12.47
CA PRO A 218 4.75 -0.95 11.78
C PRO A 218 4.04 -2.17 12.38
N PHE A 219 3.95 -2.24 13.70
CA PHE A 219 3.41 -3.42 14.40
C PHE A 219 1.98 -3.23 14.93
N GLU A 220 1.32 -2.11 14.62
CA GLU A 220 -0.03 -1.80 15.13
C GLU A 220 -1.16 -2.31 14.25
N SER A 221 -0.90 -2.53 12.97
CA SER A 221 -1.95 -2.91 12.02
C SER A 221 -1.45 -3.89 10.97
N ALA A 222 -2.31 -4.83 10.59
CA ALA A 222 -2.07 -5.71 9.45
C ALA A 222 -1.87 -4.94 8.13
N MET A 223 -2.33 -3.70 8.02
CA MET A 223 -1.97 -2.83 6.89
C MET A 223 -0.45 -2.68 6.71
N ASN A 224 0.33 -2.76 7.81
CA ASN A 224 1.77 -2.59 7.78
C ASN A 224 2.55 -3.91 7.84
N TYR A 225 2.08 -4.90 8.60
CA TYR A 225 2.82 -6.16 8.77
C TYR A 225 2.34 -7.31 7.89
N ALA A 226 1.28 -7.14 7.10
CA ALA A 226 0.92 -8.14 6.11
C ALA A 226 2.12 -8.47 5.18
N PRO A 227 2.23 -9.72 4.71
CA PRO A 227 1.19 -10.74 4.62
C PRO A 227 0.93 -11.54 5.90
N TYR A 228 1.65 -11.28 6.96
CA TYR A 228 1.48 -12.03 8.20
C TYR A 228 0.15 -11.74 8.89
N THR A 229 -0.44 -12.77 9.51
CA THR A 229 -1.46 -12.61 10.53
C THR A 229 -0.82 -12.15 11.85
N LEU A 230 -1.62 -11.63 12.76
CA LEU A 230 -1.13 -11.26 14.10
C LEU A 230 -0.55 -12.46 14.87
N GLN A 231 -1.11 -13.64 14.67
CA GLN A 231 -0.60 -14.87 15.29
C GLN A 231 0.78 -15.24 14.72
N GLU A 232 0.92 -15.28 13.42
CA GLU A 232 2.21 -15.57 12.76
C GLU A 232 3.28 -14.54 13.13
N LEU A 233 2.93 -13.26 13.22
CA LEU A 233 3.86 -12.23 13.69
C LEU A 233 4.39 -12.52 15.08
N ARG A 234 3.51 -12.88 16.04
CA ARG A 234 3.87 -13.25 17.41
C ARG A 234 4.75 -14.51 17.44
N GLU A 235 4.41 -15.53 16.67
CA GLU A 235 5.17 -16.77 16.56
C GLU A 235 6.57 -16.52 15.99
N GLN A 236 6.69 -15.72 14.94
CA GLN A 236 8.00 -15.36 14.37
C GLN A 236 8.86 -14.56 15.35
N MET A 237 8.26 -13.62 16.09
CA MET A 237 8.98 -12.88 17.13
C MET A 237 9.47 -13.81 18.23
N ALA A 238 8.62 -14.73 18.70
CA ALA A 238 8.99 -15.71 19.70
C ALA A 238 10.11 -16.63 19.21
N ALA A 239 10.02 -17.11 17.97
CA ALA A 239 11.06 -17.96 17.36
C ALA A 239 12.39 -17.24 17.19
N ARG A 240 12.38 -15.93 16.88
CA ARG A 240 13.62 -15.12 16.79
C ARG A 240 14.31 -14.94 18.14
N ILE A 241 13.56 -14.79 19.22
CA ILE A 241 14.07 -14.62 20.59
C ILE A 241 14.58 -15.97 21.14
N PHE A 242 13.83 -17.03 20.94
CA PHE A 242 14.13 -18.36 21.48
C PHE A 242 14.59 -19.35 20.41
N ARG A 243 15.62 -18.97 19.64
CA ARG A 243 16.15 -19.76 18.50
C ARG A 243 16.54 -21.19 18.85
N SER A 244 16.99 -21.44 20.09
CA SER A 244 17.48 -22.75 20.56
C SER A 244 16.40 -23.62 21.19
N SER A 245 15.17 -23.12 21.41
CA SER A 245 14.12 -23.87 22.13
C SER A 245 12.72 -23.58 21.57
N ALA A 246 12.22 -24.50 20.75
CA ALA A 246 10.85 -24.43 20.22
C ALA A 246 9.78 -24.41 21.34
N LYS A 247 10.03 -25.12 22.46
CA LYS A 247 9.12 -25.14 23.63
C LYS A 247 9.03 -23.75 24.27
N SER A 248 10.17 -23.09 24.48
CA SER A 248 10.21 -21.73 25.04
C SER A 248 9.59 -20.70 24.07
N ALA A 249 9.84 -20.84 22.76
CA ALA A 249 9.21 -20.02 21.75
C ALA A 249 7.68 -20.15 21.76
N GLY A 250 7.15 -21.39 21.83
CA GLY A 250 5.70 -21.64 21.92
C GLY A 250 5.06 -21.06 23.18
N LEU A 251 5.73 -21.17 24.34
CA LEU A 251 5.24 -20.57 25.57
C LEU A 251 5.23 -19.04 25.49
N PHE A 252 6.28 -18.45 24.95
CA PHE A 252 6.37 -17.00 24.76
C PHE A 252 5.35 -16.48 23.75
N ALA A 253 5.10 -17.19 22.65
CA ALA A 253 4.05 -16.83 21.70
C ALA A 253 2.66 -16.81 22.37
N LYS A 254 2.37 -17.77 23.28
CA LYS A 254 1.14 -17.75 24.10
C LYS A 254 1.09 -16.53 25.01
N LEU A 255 2.21 -16.16 25.64
CA LEU A 255 2.28 -14.93 26.46
C LEU A 255 2.01 -13.68 25.62
N LEU A 256 2.56 -13.60 24.42
CA LEU A 256 2.29 -12.51 23.46
C LEU A 256 0.82 -12.47 22.99
N SER A 257 0.04 -13.54 23.20
CA SER A 257 -1.39 -13.53 22.87
C SER A 257 -2.24 -12.79 23.91
N VAL A 258 -1.68 -12.53 25.10
CA VAL A 258 -2.32 -11.68 26.10
C VAL A 258 -2.31 -10.24 25.62
N ARG A 259 -3.49 -9.63 25.49
CA ARG A 259 -3.68 -8.28 24.91
C ARG A 259 -2.78 -7.22 25.53
N LEU A 260 -2.71 -7.19 26.86
CA LEU A 260 -1.88 -6.21 27.59
C LEU A 260 -0.39 -6.40 27.29
N VAL A 261 0.09 -7.65 27.33
CA VAL A 261 1.49 -7.97 27.01
C VAL A 261 1.82 -7.54 25.59
N TRP A 262 0.95 -7.88 24.64
CA TRP A 262 1.13 -7.49 23.25
C TRP A 262 1.19 -5.97 23.07
N SER A 263 0.31 -5.22 23.73
CA SER A 263 0.31 -3.76 23.65
C SER A 263 1.63 -3.15 24.15
N VAL A 264 2.19 -3.66 25.24
CA VAL A 264 3.49 -3.21 25.75
C VAL A 264 4.62 -3.55 24.79
N VAL A 265 4.61 -4.78 24.26
CA VAL A 265 5.63 -5.22 23.30
C VAL A 265 5.58 -4.38 22.02
N VAL A 266 4.40 -4.11 21.47
CA VAL A 266 4.23 -3.26 20.28
C VAL A 266 4.73 -1.83 20.55
N ALA A 267 4.39 -1.25 21.70
CA ALA A 267 4.86 0.09 22.07
C ALA A 267 6.39 0.15 22.13
N LEU A 268 7.02 -0.87 22.72
CA LEU A 268 8.48 -0.98 22.78
C LEU A 268 9.10 -1.14 21.39
N LEU A 269 8.56 -2.04 20.59
CA LEU A 269 9.04 -2.28 19.22
C LEU A 269 8.94 -1.04 18.36
N ASN A 270 7.80 -0.37 18.34
CA ASN A 270 7.60 0.85 17.57
C ASN A 270 8.56 1.97 18.00
N ARG A 271 8.91 2.02 19.30
CA ARG A 271 9.88 3.00 19.84
C ARG A 271 11.32 2.68 19.42
N THR A 272 11.66 1.40 19.27
CA THR A 272 13.04 0.95 18.99
C THR A 272 13.26 0.59 17.52
N ASP A 273 12.22 0.54 16.70
CA ASP A 273 12.33 0.26 15.27
C ASP A 273 12.75 1.52 14.51
N HIS A 274 14.03 1.59 14.17
CA HIS A 274 14.62 2.65 13.35
C HIS A 274 15.03 2.16 11.96
N ARG A 275 14.54 0.98 11.53
CA ARG A 275 14.89 0.43 10.21
C ARG A 275 14.42 1.38 9.11
N PRO A 276 15.31 1.74 8.16
CA PRO A 276 14.92 2.53 7.00
C PRO A 276 13.84 1.81 6.19
N GLY A 277 12.84 2.54 5.73
CA GLY A 277 11.75 1.97 4.93
C GLY A 277 10.70 1.16 5.72
N ARG A 278 10.67 1.29 7.07
CA ARG A 278 9.58 0.70 7.86
C ARG A 278 8.24 1.30 7.46
N LEU A 279 7.21 0.45 7.49
CA LEU A 279 5.90 0.80 6.94
C LEU A 279 5.01 1.48 7.98
N TYR A 280 4.43 2.59 7.57
CA TYR A 280 3.38 3.30 8.32
C TYR A 280 2.12 3.44 7.48
N SER A 281 0.98 3.59 8.18
CA SER A 281 -0.31 3.88 7.53
C SER A 281 -0.99 5.06 8.22
N PHE A 282 -1.69 5.85 7.42
CA PHE A 282 -2.35 7.08 7.85
C PHE A 282 -3.85 6.99 7.57
N VAL A 283 -4.64 7.37 8.56
CA VAL A 283 -6.10 7.51 8.45
C VAL A 283 -6.44 8.96 8.71
N ALA A 284 -7.00 9.64 7.72
CA ALA A 284 -7.39 11.03 7.84
C ALA A 284 -8.80 11.27 7.30
N VAL A 285 -9.46 12.33 7.75
CA VAL A 285 -10.84 12.66 7.40
C VAL A 285 -10.91 14.10 6.92
N ARG A 286 -11.65 14.35 5.85
CA ARG A 286 -12.06 15.71 5.49
C ARG A 286 -13.17 16.15 6.43
N ARG A 287 -12.91 17.16 7.29
CA ARG A 287 -13.98 17.80 8.06
C ARG A 287 -14.95 18.54 7.13
N GLY A 288 -16.19 18.70 7.57
CA GLY A 288 -17.21 19.46 6.85
C GLY A 288 -16.98 20.97 6.92
#